data_bfd02b36114c1c3b6dad9c07d6a06646
#
_entry.id   bfd02b36114c1c3b6dad9c07d6a06646
#
_cell.length_a   1.000
_cell.length_b   1.000
_cell.length_c   1.000
_cell.angle_alpha   90.00
_cell.angle_beta   90.00
_cell.angle_gamma   90.00
#
_symmetry.space_group_name_H-M   'P 1'
#
loop_
_entity.id
_entity.type
_entity.pdbx_description
1 polymer ?
#
loop_
_entity_poly.entity_id
_entity_poly.type
_entity_poly.pdbx_seq_one_letter_code
_entity_poly.pdbx_strand_id
1 'polypeptide(L)'
;FAHKTDDSVSIQFIDGVAEKQQPRILGLTKPVYKFLRFLQTVTPPDLNSSKLIEYMKKDLHFYENNIIEGHISINEQGNMVYSVKDSKINVPMYLASSMINEIAPLYLAITSSRDRFRRLIIDEIESSLHPEKQMELVRFLNRLYNLKFEFIISTHSDTFVSKLNNLCLMAEYTKRTGDKAALKKLHLEESDLVCADNLCVYEFVNKENGKSVVREVPFNDKLGYQFDLFTDSALKLYNEATQIQEIINNEHECCTE
;
A
#
# COMPACT_ATOMS: atom_id res chain seq x y z
N PHE A 1 8.40 1.26 -23.64
CA PHE A 1 9.21 0.56 -24.67
C PHE A 1 9.29 1.47 -25.87
N ALA A 2 10.11 2.48 -25.83
CA ALA A 2 10.26 3.38 -26.95
C ALA A 2 11.67 3.23 -27.51
N HIS A 3 11.74 2.96 -28.81
CA HIS A 3 12.95 3.15 -29.57
C HIS A 3 13.31 4.64 -29.54
N LYS A 4 14.56 4.94 -29.27
CA LYS A 4 15.15 6.26 -29.03
C LYS A 4 14.96 7.34 -30.11
N THR A 5 14.14 7.13 -31.13
CA THR A 5 14.02 8.03 -32.27
C THR A 5 12.77 8.91 -32.31
N ASP A 6 11.77 8.67 -31.43
CA ASP A 6 10.50 9.43 -31.50
C ASP A 6 9.99 10.00 -30.17
N ASP A 7 10.69 9.76 -29.05
CA ASP A 7 10.18 10.11 -27.72
C ASP A 7 9.98 11.62 -27.50
N SER A 8 10.81 12.45 -28.09
CA SER A 8 10.68 13.91 -27.92
C SER A 8 9.47 14.48 -28.67
N VAL A 9 9.12 13.88 -29.81
CA VAL A 9 7.97 14.29 -30.60
C VAL A 9 6.67 13.84 -29.95
N SER A 10 6.63 12.64 -29.40
CA SER A 10 5.45 12.13 -28.69
C SER A 10 5.21 12.86 -27.38
N ILE A 11 6.24 13.22 -26.63
CA ILE A 11 6.13 13.99 -25.38
C ILE A 11 5.67 15.43 -25.65
N GLN A 12 6.25 16.10 -26.66
CA GLN A 12 5.82 17.44 -27.06
C GLN A 12 4.39 17.45 -27.59
N PHE A 13 3.98 16.44 -28.34
CA PHE A 13 2.62 16.30 -28.83
C PHE A 13 1.64 16.08 -27.67
N ILE A 14 1.99 15.26 -26.69
CA ILE A 14 1.20 15.04 -25.47
C ILE A 14 1.06 16.33 -24.68
N ASP A 15 2.12 17.06 -24.44
CA ASP A 15 2.10 18.32 -23.70
C ASP A 15 1.34 19.42 -24.45
N GLY A 16 1.52 19.54 -25.75
CA GLY A 16 0.81 20.51 -26.58
C GLY A 16 -0.70 20.27 -26.69
N VAL A 17 -1.12 19.02 -26.68
CA VAL A 17 -2.54 18.63 -26.71
C VAL A 17 -3.17 18.77 -25.32
N ALA A 18 -2.42 18.51 -24.25
CA ALA A 18 -2.92 18.58 -22.88
C ALA A 18 -3.30 20.01 -22.44
N GLU A 19 -2.67 21.05 -23.02
CA GLU A 19 -2.97 22.44 -22.69
C GLU A 19 -4.19 23.00 -23.41
N LYS A 20 -4.53 22.50 -24.60
CA LYS A 20 -5.56 23.09 -25.46
C LYS A 20 -6.85 22.29 -25.63
N GLN A 21 -6.81 20.98 -25.43
CA GLN A 21 -8.00 20.12 -25.51
C GLN A 21 -7.87 19.04 -24.43
N GLN A 22 -8.98 18.64 -23.81
CA GLN A 22 -8.95 17.46 -22.92
C GLN A 22 -8.37 16.28 -23.72
N PRO A 23 -7.25 15.68 -23.27
CA PRO A 23 -6.56 14.71 -24.09
C PRO A 23 -7.42 13.49 -24.34
N ARG A 24 -7.96 13.36 -25.54
CA ARG A 24 -8.48 12.10 -26.09
C ARG A 24 -7.31 11.30 -26.66
N ILE A 25 -6.23 11.16 -25.91
CA ILE A 25 -5.08 10.37 -26.34
C ILE A 25 -5.36 8.92 -26.02
N LEU A 26 -5.75 8.16 -27.04
CA LEU A 26 -5.62 6.71 -27.12
C LEU A 26 -5.97 5.94 -25.80
N GLY A 27 -7.16 6.22 -25.25
CA GLY A 27 -7.69 5.40 -24.14
C GLY A 27 -7.11 5.65 -22.76
N LEU A 28 -6.18 6.57 -22.57
CA LEU A 28 -5.68 6.91 -21.24
C LEU A 28 -6.67 7.85 -20.52
N THR A 29 -7.05 7.48 -19.31
CA THR A 29 -7.83 8.34 -18.43
C THR A 29 -6.96 9.47 -17.89
N LYS A 30 -7.57 10.60 -17.55
CA LYS A 30 -6.84 11.77 -17.00
C LYS A 30 -6.00 11.44 -15.76
N PRO A 31 -6.44 10.60 -14.80
CA PRO A 31 -5.61 10.18 -13.68
C PRO A 31 -4.35 9.42 -14.13
N VAL A 32 -4.49 8.45 -15.05
CA VAL A 32 -3.37 7.66 -15.57
C VAL A 32 -2.36 8.58 -16.29
N TYR A 33 -2.83 9.50 -17.13
CA TYR A 33 -1.96 10.48 -17.79
C TYR A 33 -1.18 11.33 -16.77
N LYS A 34 -1.85 11.87 -15.76
CA LYS A 34 -1.20 12.66 -14.70
C LYS A 34 -0.16 11.84 -13.92
N PHE A 35 -0.45 10.58 -13.64
CA PHE A 35 0.47 9.68 -12.97
C PHE A 35 1.72 9.39 -13.82
N LEU A 36 1.55 9.07 -15.10
CA LEU A 36 2.67 8.86 -16.01
C LEU A 36 3.53 10.13 -16.16
N ARG A 37 2.90 11.29 -16.28
CA ARG A 37 3.61 12.58 -16.31
C ARG A 37 4.38 12.82 -15.02
N PHE A 38 3.79 12.52 -13.87
CA PHE A 38 4.48 12.58 -12.59
C PHE A 38 5.74 11.69 -12.59
N LEU A 39 5.63 10.43 -12.97
CA LEU A 39 6.77 9.50 -13.02
C LEU A 39 7.89 9.98 -13.97
N GLN A 40 7.55 10.65 -15.06
CA GLN A 40 8.51 11.21 -16.01
C GLN A 40 9.22 12.46 -15.49
N THR A 41 8.56 13.23 -14.63
CA THR A 41 9.05 14.53 -14.17
C THR A 41 9.53 14.53 -12.73
N VAL A 42 9.27 13.45 -11.99
CA VAL A 42 9.69 13.32 -10.60
C VAL A 42 11.21 13.32 -10.52
N THR A 43 11.74 14.23 -9.73
CA THR A 43 13.14 14.21 -9.37
C THR A 43 13.27 13.57 -8.01
N PRO A 44 14.28 12.71 -7.79
CA PRO A 44 14.49 12.15 -6.47
C PRO A 44 14.67 13.24 -5.44
N PRO A 45 14.35 12.93 -4.21
CA PRO A 45 14.56 13.86 -3.14
C PRO A 45 16.06 14.15 -3.00
N ASP A 46 16.39 15.41 -2.92
CA ASP A 46 17.61 15.79 -2.24
C ASP A 46 17.37 15.60 -0.73
N LEU A 47 17.73 14.43 -0.22
CA LEU A 47 17.52 14.04 1.17
C LEU A 47 18.19 15.00 2.17
N ASN A 48 19.08 15.88 1.70
CA ASN A 48 19.82 16.82 2.53
C ASN A 48 19.19 18.24 2.57
N SER A 49 18.26 18.56 1.67
CA SER A 49 17.84 19.96 1.46
C SER A 49 16.44 20.30 2.00
N SER A 50 15.62 19.36 2.40
CA SER A 50 14.24 19.62 2.79
C SER A 50 13.98 19.34 4.28
N LYS A 51 13.56 20.37 5.03
CA LYS A 51 13.09 20.23 6.42
C LYS A 51 11.98 19.16 6.58
N LEU A 52 11.18 18.94 5.54
CA LEU A 52 10.14 17.91 5.55
C LEU A 52 10.75 16.51 5.54
N ILE A 53 11.78 16.28 4.74
CA ILE A 53 12.48 14.99 4.67
C ILE A 53 13.17 14.68 6.00
N GLU A 54 13.79 15.67 6.62
CA GLU A 54 14.37 15.52 7.96
C GLU A 54 13.31 15.13 9.00
N TYR A 55 12.15 15.77 8.94
CA TYR A 55 11.01 15.42 9.81
C TYR A 55 10.47 14.00 9.56
N MET A 56 10.52 13.52 8.32
CA MET A 56 10.07 12.19 7.92
C MET A 56 11.17 11.12 7.96
N LYS A 57 12.40 11.49 8.29
CA LYS A 57 13.59 10.62 8.16
C LYS A 57 13.42 9.26 8.85
N LYS A 58 12.82 9.26 10.05
CA LYS A 58 12.56 8.02 10.81
C LYS A 58 11.61 7.09 10.05
N ASP A 59 10.56 7.65 9.46
CA ASP A 59 9.53 6.88 8.77
C ASP A 59 9.99 6.43 7.39
N LEU A 60 10.79 7.23 6.69
CA LEU A 60 11.45 6.81 5.46
C LEU A 60 12.44 5.67 5.73
N HIS A 61 13.21 5.76 6.81
CA HIS A 61 14.11 4.69 7.23
C HIS A 61 13.36 3.41 7.62
N PHE A 62 12.19 3.56 8.27
CA PHE A 62 11.29 2.43 8.52
C PHE A 62 10.86 1.77 7.21
N TYR A 63 10.44 2.54 6.21
CA TYR A 63 10.05 2.06 4.89
C TYR A 63 11.19 1.31 4.19
N GLU A 64 12.38 1.90 4.18
CA GLU A 64 13.57 1.32 3.57
C GLU A 64 13.98 -0.01 4.22
N ASN A 65 13.89 -0.11 5.54
CA ASN A 65 14.33 -1.29 6.26
C ASN A 65 13.30 -2.41 6.31
N ASN A 66 12.03 -2.10 6.42
CA ASN A 66 11.00 -3.10 6.71
C ASN A 66 10.17 -3.48 5.48
N ILE A 67 10.07 -2.59 4.49
CA ILE A 67 9.23 -2.82 3.32
C ILE A 67 10.08 -3.16 2.11
N ILE A 68 10.91 -2.22 1.63
CA ILE A 68 11.68 -2.44 0.40
C ILE A 68 13.02 -3.14 0.63
N GLU A 69 13.51 -3.21 1.85
CA GLU A 69 14.80 -3.79 2.22
C GLU A 69 15.96 -3.28 1.35
N GLY A 70 15.98 -1.97 1.16
CA GLY A 70 16.94 -1.30 0.31
C GLY A 70 16.68 0.20 0.19
N HIS A 71 17.23 0.78 -0.85
CA HIS A 71 17.14 2.22 -1.09
C HIS A 71 16.88 2.51 -2.57
N ILE A 72 16.02 3.48 -2.87
CA ILE A 72 15.76 3.96 -4.21
C ILE A 72 16.51 5.27 -4.41
N SER A 73 17.37 5.33 -5.41
CA SER A 73 18.18 6.50 -5.75
C SER A 73 18.20 6.75 -7.25
N ILE A 74 18.82 7.85 -7.66
CA ILE A 74 19.17 8.09 -9.06
C ILE A 74 20.67 8.02 -9.23
N ASN A 75 21.10 7.30 -10.26
CA ASN A 75 22.50 7.21 -10.63
C ASN A 75 22.98 8.47 -11.39
N GLU A 76 24.28 8.55 -11.67
CA GLU A 76 24.92 9.66 -12.37
C GLU A 76 24.34 9.91 -13.79
N GLN A 77 23.75 8.89 -14.40
CA GLN A 77 23.10 8.99 -15.70
C GLN A 77 21.64 9.44 -15.63
N GLY A 78 21.12 9.73 -14.44
CA GLY A 78 19.73 10.15 -14.25
C GLY A 78 18.71 9.00 -14.22
N ASN A 79 19.17 7.75 -14.17
CA ASN A 79 18.28 6.59 -14.11
C ASN A 79 17.99 6.18 -12.66
N MET A 80 16.77 5.79 -12.43
CA MET A 80 16.34 5.26 -11.14
C MET A 80 16.93 3.87 -10.91
N VAL A 81 17.53 3.66 -9.74
CA VAL A 81 18.13 2.39 -9.33
C VAL A 81 17.64 2.00 -7.93
N TYR A 82 17.49 0.72 -7.73
CA TYR A 82 17.24 0.10 -6.44
C TYR A 82 18.54 -0.53 -5.93
N SER A 83 18.99 -0.10 -4.76
CA SER A 83 20.16 -0.64 -4.07
C SER A 83 19.69 -1.61 -2.99
N VAL A 84 20.09 -2.87 -3.10
CA VAL A 84 19.71 -3.92 -2.14
C VAL A 84 20.41 -3.66 -0.81
N LYS A 85 19.69 -3.78 0.30
CA LYS A 85 20.23 -3.60 1.65
C LYS A 85 21.43 -4.51 1.90
N ASP A 86 22.43 -3.98 2.60
CA ASP A 86 23.67 -4.69 2.97
C ASP A 86 24.42 -5.31 1.78
N SER A 87 24.20 -4.80 0.58
CA SER A 87 24.80 -5.27 -0.65
C SER A 87 25.39 -4.10 -1.45
N LYS A 88 26.34 -4.40 -2.33
CA LYS A 88 26.84 -3.46 -3.34
C LYS A 88 26.08 -3.55 -4.67
N ILE A 89 24.99 -4.30 -4.70
CA ILE A 89 24.21 -4.53 -5.90
C ILE A 89 23.26 -3.35 -6.10
N ASN A 90 23.39 -2.70 -7.26
CA ASN A 90 22.47 -1.69 -7.74
C ASN A 90 21.72 -2.25 -8.94
N VAL A 91 20.41 -2.32 -8.82
CA VAL A 91 19.53 -2.88 -9.85
C VAL A 91 18.78 -1.75 -10.54
N PRO A 92 18.89 -1.58 -11.87
CA PRO A 92 18.01 -0.67 -12.58
C PRO A 92 16.55 -0.99 -12.32
N MET A 93 15.70 0.03 -12.13
CA MET A 93 14.29 -0.18 -11.74
C MET A 93 13.53 -1.15 -12.65
N TYR A 94 13.80 -1.13 -13.98
CA TYR A 94 13.15 -2.04 -14.94
C TYR A 94 13.55 -3.52 -14.76
N LEU A 95 14.59 -3.82 -13.98
CA LEU A 95 15.01 -5.16 -13.58
C LEU A 95 14.67 -5.49 -12.12
N ALA A 96 14.15 -4.53 -11.38
CA ALA A 96 13.71 -4.76 -10.00
C ALA A 96 12.44 -5.65 -9.97
N SER A 97 12.16 -6.24 -8.82
CA SER A 97 10.96 -7.05 -8.63
C SER A 97 9.67 -6.22 -8.85
N SER A 98 8.55 -6.90 -9.14
CA SER A 98 7.23 -6.27 -9.22
C SER A 98 6.91 -5.49 -7.94
N MET A 99 7.21 -6.06 -6.78
CA MET A 99 7.05 -5.40 -5.49
C MET A 99 7.72 -4.02 -5.44
N ILE A 100 9.00 -3.95 -5.81
CA ILE A 100 9.75 -2.68 -5.79
C ILE A 100 9.15 -1.69 -6.80
N ASN A 101 8.81 -2.16 -8.00
CA ASN A 101 8.25 -1.31 -9.06
C ASN A 101 6.88 -0.74 -8.70
N GLU A 102 6.03 -1.48 -8.00
CA GLU A 102 4.69 -1.03 -7.60
C GLU A 102 4.72 -0.07 -6.42
N ILE A 103 5.67 -0.25 -5.48
CA ILE A 103 5.71 0.56 -4.27
C ILE A 103 6.60 1.81 -4.40
N ALA A 104 7.55 1.81 -5.34
CA ALA A 104 8.43 2.95 -5.59
C ALA A 104 7.68 4.26 -5.89
N PRO A 105 6.56 4.30 -6.64
CA PRO A 105 5.80 5.51 -6.88
C PRO A 105 5.29 6.18 -5.59
N LEU A 106 4.91 5.41 -4.57
CA LEU A 106 4.54 5.95 -3.26
C LEU A 106 5.74 6.67 -2.63
N TYR A 107 6.91 6.03 -2.59
CA TYR A 107 8.14 6.62 -2.05
C TYR A 107 8.47 7.93 -2.76
N LEU A 108 8.41 7.94 -4.10
CA LEU A 108 8.67 9.14 -4.90
C LEU A 108 7.64 10.24 -4.65
N ALA A 109 6.35 9.90 -4.52
CA ALA A 109 5.29 10.87 -4.28
C ALA A 109 5.46 11.60 -2.93
N ILE A 110 5.86 10.87 -1.89
CA ILE A 110 6.03 11.45 -0.55
C ILE A 110 7.38 12.18 -0.38
N THR A 111 8.40 11.80 -1.15
CA THR A 111 9.76 12.37 -1.04
C THR A 111 10.04 13.44 -2.09
N SER A 112 9.25 13.56 -3.16
CA SER A 112 9.45 14.56 -4.21
C SER A 112 9.46 15.99 -3.66
N SER A 113 10.48 16.75 -4.04
CA SER A 113 10.64 18.15 -3.62
C SER A 113 9.70 19.12 -4.37
N ARG A 114 9.24 18.75 -5.58
CA ARG A 114 8.45 19.64 -6.46
C ARG A 114 6.97 19.66 -6.12
N ASP A 115 6.39 18.49 -5.89
CA ASP A 115 4.95 18.35 -5.66
C ASP A 115 4.71 17.72 -4.29
N ARG A 116 4.27 18.53 -3.34
CA ARG A 116 3.93 18.05 -1.99
C ARG A 116 2.54 17.42 -2.02
N PHE A 117 2.47 16.17 -2.44
CA PHE A 117 1.23 15.41 -2.35
C PHE A 117 0.92 15.14 -0.87
N ARG A 118 -0.18 15.68 -0.39
CA ARG A 118 -0.71 15.40 0.96
C ARG A 118 -1.89 14.45 0.92
N ARG A 119 -2.55 14.34 -0.23
CA ARG A 119 -3.67 13.44 -0.45
C ARG A 119 -3.33 12.46 -1.56
N LEU A 120 -3.41 11.17 -1.24
CA LEU A 120 -3.09 10.08 -2.14
C LEU A 120 -4.30 9.18 -2.30
N ILE A 121 -4.62 8.83 -3.55
CA ILE A 121 -5.61 7.83 -3.90
C ILE A 121 -4.84 6.64 -4.44
N ILE A 122 -4.97 5.49 -3.80
CA ILE A 122 -4.14 4.33 -4.07
C ILE A 122 -5.05 3.12 -4.25
N ASP A 123 -4.87 2.43 -5.36
CA ASP A 123 -5.63 1.24 -5.72
C ASP A 123 -4.72 0.01 -5.54
N GLU A 124 -5.12 -0.92 -4.67
CA GLU A 124 -4.49 -2.21 -4.42
C GLU A 124 -2.95 -2.15 -4.24
N ILE A 125 -2.44 -1.21 -3.46
CA ILE A 125 -0.98 -1.03 -3.26
C ILE A 125 -0.28 -2.28 -2.72
N GLU A 126 -1.03 -3.18 -2.11
CA GLU A 126 -0.54 -4.42 -1.52
C GLU A 126 -0.41 -5.59 -2.49
N SER A 127 -0.88 -5.47 -3.74
CA SER A 127 -1.09 -6.60 -4.66
C SER A 127 0.18 -7.43 -4.94
N SER A 128 1.35 -6.81 -5.01
CA SER A 128 2.64 -7.51 -5.19
C SER A 128 3.41 -7.74 -3.89
N LEU A 129 2.82 -7.45 -2.73
CA LEU A 129 3.50 -7.57 -1.46
C LEU A 129 3.24 -8.92 -0.78
N HIS A 130 4.29 -9.53 -0.25
CA HIS A 130 4.12 -10.64 0.69
C HIS A 130 3.33 -10.19 1.93
N PRO A 131 2.48 -11.05 2.54
CA PRO A 131 1.64 -10.68 3.68
C PRO A 131 2.38 -9.95 4.81
N GLU A 132 3.60 -10.36 5.15
CA GLU A 132 4.42 -9.67 6.16
C GLU A 132 4.72 -8.21 5.75
N LYS A 133 5.03 -7.97 4.47
CA LYS A 133 5.29 -6.63 3.95
C LYS A 133 4.02 -5.77 3.89
N GLN A 134 2.87 -6.40 3.66
CA GLN A 134 1.57 -5.73 3.75
C GLN A 134 1.32 -5.19 5.16
N MET A 135 1.64 -5.98 6.21
CA MET A 135 1.52 -5.52 7.60
C MET A 135 2.43 -4.32 7.91
N GLU A 136 3.66 -4.33 7.41
CA GLU A 136 4.58 -3.21 7.57
C GLU A 136 4.15 -1.98 6.75
N LEU A 137 3.56 -2.20 5.57
CA LEU A 137 2.98 -1.11 4.76
C LEU A 137 1.84 -0.39 5.50
N VAL A 138 0.93 -1.13 6.16
CA VAL A 138 -0.15 -0.52 6.96
C VAL A 138 0.43 0.36 8.07
N ARG A 139 1.47 -0.10 8.79
CA ARG A 139 2.16 0.71 9.79
C ARG A 139 2.74 1.98 9.18
N PHE A 140 3.40 1.86 8.04
CA PHE A 140 3.98 3.01 7.35
C PHE A 140 2.92 4.03 6.91
N LEU A 141 1.79 3.59 6.35
CA LEU A 141 0.68 4.46 5.97
C LEU A 141 0.08 5.21 7.19
N ASN A 142 -0.05 4.52 8.32
CA ASN A 142 -0.50 5.15 9.56
C ASN A 142 0.50 6.20 10.07
N ARG A 143 1.80 5.94 9.96
CA ARG A 143 2.86 6.92 10.28
C ARG A 143 2.75 8.16 9.39
N LEU A 144 2.56 7.97 8.09
CA LEU A 144 2.34 9.07 7.16
C LEU A 144 1.05 9.84 7.47
N TYR A 145 -0.04 9.15 7.85
CA TYR A 145 -1.27 9.80 8.30
C TYR A 145 -1.00 10.70 9.52
N ASN A 146 -0.24 10.25 10.49
CA ASN A 146 0.15 11.05 11.66
C ASN A 146 1.03 12.27 11.27
N LEU A 147 1.72 12.21 10.11
CA LEU A 147 2.43 13.32 9.48
C LEU A 147 1.53 14.19 8.58
N LYS A 148 0.18 14.03 8.69
CA LYS A 148 -0.83 14.81 7.95
C LYS A 148 -0.91 14.49 6.46
N PHE A 149 -0.60 13.25 6.07
CA PHE A 149 -1.03 12.73 4.78
C PHE A 149 -2.45 12.18 4.90
N GLU A 150 -3.20 12.29 3.82
CA GLU A 150 -4.56 11.76 3.69
C GLU A 150 -4.59 10.68 2.61
N PHE A 151 -5.33 9.60 2.87
CA PHE A 151 -5.40 8.45 1.97
C PHE A 151 -6.83 8.07 1.63
N ILE A 152 -7.04 7.68 0.37
CA ILE A 152 -8.17 6.87 -0.06
C ILE A 152 -7.55 5.60 -0.65
N ILE A 153 -7.82 4.45 -0.05
CA ILE A 153 -7.19 3.18 -0.41
C ILE A 153 -8.28 2.16 -0.72
N SER A 154 -8.18 1.49 -1.87
CA SER A 154 -8.89 0.25 -2.11
C SER A 154 -7.96 -0.94 -1.79
N THR A 155 -8.51 -2.03 -1.31
CA THR A 155 -7.77 -3.25 -0.98
C THR A 155 -8.64 -4.48 -1.11
N HIS A 156 -8.04 -5.59 -1.55
CA HIS A 156 -8.60 -6.93 -1.55
C HIS A 156 -7.87 -7.86 -0.56
N SER A 157 -6.98 -7.31 0.27
CA SER A 157 -6.17 -8.10 1.20
C SER A 157 -6.79 -8.17 2.59
N ASP A 158 -7.14 -9.39 3.01
CA ASP A 158 -7.50 -9.69 4.40
C ASP A 158 -6.39 -9.32 5.38
N THR A 159 -5.14 -9.62 5.05
CA THR A 159 -3.97 -9.27 5.88
C THR A 159 -3.87 -7.76 6.10
N PHE A 160 -4.09 -6.96 5.04
CA PHE A 160 -4.04 -5.51 5.12
C PHE A 160 -5.11 -4.96 6.05
N VAL A 161 -6.37 -5.36 5.85
CA VAL A 161 -7.50 -4.86 6.67
C VAL A 161 -7.42 -5.37 8.11
N SER A 162 -7.01 -6.62 8.33
CA SER A 162 -6.83 -7.19 9.67
C SER A 162 -5.73 -6.47 10.44
N LYS A 163 -4.61 -6.15 9.80
CA LYS A 163 -3.55 -5.36 10.43
C LYS A 163 -4.01 -3.96 10.79
N LEU A 164 -4.71 -3.27 9.90
CA LEU A 164 -5.29 -1.96 10.16
C LEU A 164 -6.25 -2.01 11.35
N ASN A 165 -7.14 -3.01 11.37
CA ASN A 165 -8.09 -3.23 12.45
C ASN A 165 -7.41 -3.42 13.81
N ASN A 166 -6.35 -4.24 13.87
CA ASN A 166 -5.57 -4.46 15.09
C ASN A 166 -4.92 -3.17 15.59
N LEU A 167 -4.41 -2.32 14.69
CA LEU A 167 -3.81 -1.04 15.07
C LEU A 167 -4.86 -0.04 15.55
N CYS A 168 -6.08 -0.05 14.99
CA CYS A 168 -7.19 0.76 15.48
C CYS A 168 -7.65 0.30 16.87
N LEU A 169 -7.82 -0.99 17.10
CA LEU A 169 -8.16 -1.54 18.42
C LEU A 169 -7.11 -1.16 19.47
N MET A 170 -5.84 -1.25 19.10
CA MET A 170 -4.74 -0.85 19.99
C MET A 170 -4.73 0.65 20.27
N ALA A 171 -5.09 1.50 19.29
CA ALA A 171 -5.25 2.93 19.46
C ALA A 171 -6.35 3.26 20.48
N GLU A 172 -7.53 2.65 20.32
CA GLU A 172 -8.67 2.87 21.24
C GLU A 172 -8.37 2.32 22.64
N TYR A 173 -7.69 1.15 22.75
CA TYR A 173 -7.22 0.63 24.03
C TYR A 173 -6.27 1.62 24.72
N THR A 174 -5.25 2.09 24.02
CA THR A 174 -4.25 3.02 24.55
C THR A 174 -4.87 4.37 24.94
N LYS A 175 -5.80 4.90 24.12
CA LYS A 175 -6.56 6.12 24.39
C LYS A 175 -7.37 6.00 25.68
N ARG A 176 -8.01 4.86 25.92
CA ARG A 176 -8.85 4.59 27.09
C ARG A 176 -8.06 4.33 28.37
N THR A 177 -6.97 3.57 28.28
CA THR A 177 -6.23 3.07 29.46
C THR A 177 -4.98 3.87 29.80
N GLY A 178 -4.41 4.58 28.83
CA GLY A 178 -3.09 5.21 28.94
C GLY A 178 -1.92 4.22 28.97
N ASP A 179 -2.18 2.91 28.80
CA ASP A 179 -1.17 1.84 28.88
C ASP A 179 -0.31 1.77 27.60
N LYS A 180 0.85 2.43 27.66
CA LYS A 180 1.85 2.36 26.58
C LYS A 180 2.78 1.13 26.68
N ALA A 181 2.77 0.40 27.81
CA ALA A 181 3.60 -0.77 27.96
C ALA A 181 3.11 -1.92 27.04
N ALA A 182 1.80 -1.97 26.76
CA ALA A 182 1.23 -2.92 25.83
C ALA A 182 1.80 -2.77 24.39
N LEU A 183 2.12 -1.56 23.96
CA LEU A 183 2.74 -1.31 22.64
C LEU A 183 4.09 -2.00 22.53
N LYS A 184 4.92 -1.92 23.58
CA LYS A 184 6.25 -2.56 23.59
C LYS A 184 6.17 -4.07 23.46
N LYS A 185 5.15 -4.71 24.08
CA LYS A 185 4.92 -6.14 23.96
C LYS A 185 4.60 -6.59 22.53
N LEU A 186 3.97 -5.70 21.76
CA LEU A 186 3.57 -5.95 20.38
C LEU A 186 4.58 -5.37 19.36
N HIS A 187 5.72 -4.85 19.82
CA HIS A 187 6.72 -4.17 18.98
C HIS A 187 6.12 -3.04 18.14
N LEU A 188 5.18 -2.28 18.73
CA LEU A 188 4.53 -1.14 18.11
C LEU A 188 5.01 0.18 18.71
N GLU A 189 4.93 1.22 17.91
CA GLU A 189 5.11 2.61 18.32
C GLU A 189 3.78 3.38 18.26
N GLU A 190 3.65 4.48 18.97
CA GLU A 190 2.44 5.34 18.91
C GLU A 190 2.18 5.85 17.49
N SER A 191 3.23 6.09 16.71
CA SER A 191 3.13 6.50 15.30
C SER A 191 2.51 5.44 14.39
N ASP A 192 2.50 4.15 14.80
CA ASP A 192 1.86 3.08 14.05
C ASP A 192 0.33 3.08 14.18
N LEU A 193 -0.21 3.80 15.17
CA LEU A 193 -1.61 3.77 15.53
C LEU A 193 -2.43 4.80 14.75
N VAL A 194 -3.68 4.47 14.50
CA VAL A 194 -4.71 5.39 13.98
C VAL A 194 -6.02 5.14 14.72
N CYS A 195 -6.65 6.20 15.22
CA CYS A 195 -7.95 6.09 15.87
C CYS A 195 -9.07 5.82 14.85
N ALA A 196 -10.04 5.01 15.24
CA ALA A 196 -11.19 4.70 14.39
C ALA A 196 -11.99 5.95 13.97
N ASP A 197 -12.09 6.96 14.83
CA ASP A 197 -12.73 8.25 14.53
C ASP A 197 -12.13 8.96 13.29
N ASN A 198 -10.93 8.56 12.87
CA ASN A 198 -10.21 9.15 11.75
C ASN A 198 -10.30 8.29 10.48
N LEU A 199 -11.07 7.21 10.50
CA LEU A 199 -11.23 6.27 9.40
C LEU A 199 -12.70 6.14 9.01
N CYS A 200 -12.95 6.12 7.70
CA CYS A 200 -14.22 5.69 7.13
C CYS A 200 -13.94 4.44 6.32
N VAL A 201 -14.57 3.33 6.68
CA VAL A 201 -14.40 2.03 6.03
C VAL A 201 -15.68 1.66 5.30
N TYR A 202 -15.55 1.27 4.02
CA TYR A 202 -16.66 0.93 3.17
C TYR A 202 -16.42 -0.42 2.50
N GLU A 203 -17.47 -1.23 2.41
CA GLU A 203 -17.49 -2.46 1.61
C GLU A 203 -18.40 -2.31 0.39
N PHE A 204 -17.97 -2.90 -0.73
CA PHE A 204 -18.78 -3.05 -1.93
C PHE A 204 -19.44 -4.44 -1.90
N VAL A 205 -20.74 -4.47 -1.75
CA VAL A 205 -21.53 -5.72 -1.63
C VAL A 205 -22.37 -5.92 -2.88
N ASN A 206 -22.21 -7.07 -3.54
CA ASN A 206 -23.04 -7.44 -4.67
C ASN A 206 -24.39 -8.00 -4.18
N LYS A 207 -25.49 -7.48 -4.73
CA LYS A 207 -26.85 -7.99 -4.49
C LYS A 207 -27.23 -9.01 -5.55
N GLU A 208 -28.16 -9.90 -5.21
CA GLU A 208 -28.70 -10.94 -6.11
C GLU A 208 -29.28 -10.39 -7.42
N ASN A 209 -29.69 -9.14 -7.44
CA ASN A 209 -30.24 -8.46 -8.63
C ASN A 209 -29.15 -7.88 -9.56
N GLY A 210 -27.87 -8.23 -9.36
CA GLY A 210 -26.75 -7.77 -10.16
C GLY A 210 -26.34 -6.31 -9.91
N LYS A 211 -26.85 -5.67 -8.84
CA LYS A 211 -26.46 -4.32 -8.43
C LYS A 211 -25.46 -4.41 -7.27
N SER A 212 -24.42 -3.58 -7.32
CA SER A 212 -23.52 -3.39 -6.18
C SER A 212 -24.02 -2.23 -5.33
N VAL A 213 -23.85 -2.35 -4.01
CA VAL A 213 -24.12 -1.29 -3.05
C VAL A 213 -22.86 -1.05 -2.20
N VAL A 214 -22.70 0.18 -1.77
CA VAL A 214 -21.64 0.56 -0.82
C VAL A 214 -22.27 0.53 0.57
N ARG A 215 -21.62 -0.17 1.49
CA ARG A 215 -22.00 -0.25 2.90
C ARG A 215 -20.85 0.32 3.75
N GLU A 216 -21.14 1.21 4.66
CA GLU A 216 -20.19 1.62 5.69
C GLU A 216 -20.05 0.49 6.72
N VAL A 217 -18.80 0.20 7.09
CA VAL A 217 -18.47 -0.79 8.12
C VAL A 217 -18.23 -0.05 9.43
N PRO A 218 -19.11 -0.19 10.43
CA PRO A 218 -18.95 0.50 11.71
C PRO A 218 -17.83 -0.13 12.53
N PHE A 219 -17.14 0.71 13.30
CA PHE A 219 -16.16 0.25 14.28
C PHE A 219 -16.84 -0.17 15.58
N ASN A 220 -16.39 -1.28 16.14
CA ASN A 220 -16.81 -1.76 17.46
C ASN A 220 -15.62 -1.73 18.42
N ASP A 221 -15.76 -1.13 19.60
CA ASP A 221 -14.68 -0.93 20.58
C ASP A 221 -14.01 -2.23 21.07
N LYS A 222 -14.68 -3.37 20.92
CA LYS A 222 -14.17 -4.68 21.37
C LYS A 222 -13.69 -5.57 20.24
N LEU A 223 -14.34 -5.50 19.08
CA LEU A 223 -14.14 -6.40 17.95
C LEU A 223 -13.47 -5.70 16.75
N GLY A 224 -13.45 -4.36 16.76
CA GLY A 224 -12.97 -3.56 15.64
C GLY A 224 -13.97 -3.55 14.48
N TYR A 225 -13.46 -3.36 13.27
CA TYR A 225 -14.22 -3.46 12.03
C TYR A 225 -14.51 -4.93 11.71
N GLN A 226 -15.77 -5.26 11.38
CA GLN A 226 -16.18 -6.62 11.03
C GLN A 226 -16.32 -6.71 9.50
N PHE A 227 -15.42 -7.44 8.87
CA PHE A 227 -15.37 -7.64 7.42
C PHE A 227 -16.01 -8.98 7.06
N ASP A 228 -17.32 -8.99 6.86
CA ASP A 228 -18.11 -10.23 6.61
C ASP A 228 -17.58 -11.01 5.40
N LEU A 229 -17.23 -10.31 4.30
CA LEU A 229 -16.79 -10.95 3.07
C LEU A 229 -15.49 -11.75 3.24
N PHE A 230 -14.54 -11.26 4.03
CA PHE A 230 -13.30 -11.99 4.32
C PHE A 230 -13.55 -13.14 5.28
N THR A 231 -14.38 -12.92 6.31
CA THR A 231 -14.76 -13.95 7.29
C THR A 231 -15.48 -15.12 6.59
N ASP A 232 -16.42 -14.85 5.71
CA ASP A 232 -17.16 -15.85 4.96
C ASP A 232 -16.26 -16.72 4.07
N SER A 233 -15.27 -16.09 3.43
CA SER A 233 -14.29 -16.79 2.60
C SER A 233 -13.38 -17.69 3.44
N ALA A 234 -12.91 -17.23 4.58
CA ALA A 234 -12.09 -18.02 5.50
C ALA A 234 -12.87 -19.21 6.08
N LEU A 235 -14.16 -19.01 6.45
CA LEU A 235 -15.00 -20.08 6.95
C LEU A 235 -15.28 -21.14 5.88
N LYS A 236 -15.50 -20.77 4.63
CA LYS A 236 -15.67 -21.73 3.53
C LYS A 236 -14.45 -22.61 3.36
N LEU A 237 -13.23 -22.03 3.34
CA LEU A 237 -11.98 -22.79 3.23
C LEU A 237 -11.74 -23.69 4.44
N TYR A 238 -12.05 -23.22 5.65
CA TYR A 238 -11.94 -24.02 6.86
C TYR A 238 -12.90 -25.23 6.83
N ASN A 239 -14.17 -25.03 6.46
CA ASN A 239 -15.14 -26.11 6.36
C ASN A 239 -14.75 -27.13 5.29
N GLU A 240 -14.25 -26.69 4.15
CA GLU A 240 -13.72 -27.56 3.09
C GLU A 240 -12.56 -28.40 3.59
N ALA A 241 -11.59 -27.77 4.27
CA ALA A 241 -10.45 -28.50 4.85
C ALA A 241 -10.89 -29.54 5.91
N THR A 242 -11.89 -29.22 6.73
CA THR A 242 -12.46 -30.15 7.72
C THR A 242 -13.11 -31.35 7.04
N GLN A 243 -13.91 -31.12 6.00
CA GLN A 243 -14.54 -32.22 5.24
C GLN A 243 -13.50 -33.13 4.58
N ILE A 244 -12.44 -32.54 4.01
CA ILE A 244 -11.33 -33.34 3.42
C ILE A 244 -10.66 -34.19 4.49
N GLN A 245 -10.40 -33.65 5.69
CA GLN A 245 -9.81 -34.43 6.81
C GLN A 245 -10.71 -35.58 7.24
N GLU A 246 -12.01 -35.38 7.31
CA GLU A 246 -13.00 -36.44 7.64
C GLU A 246 -12.97 -37.56 6.60
N ILE A 247 -12.91 -37.23 5.30
CA ILE A 247 -12.81 -38.22 4.22
C ILE A 247 -11.54 -39.04 4.35
N ILE A 248 -10.37 -38.37 4.56
CA ILE A 248 -9.08 -39.05 4.71
C ILE A 248 -9.08 -39.99 5.93
N ASN A 249 -9.63 -39.55 7.05
CA ASN A 249 -9.68 -40.36 8.27
C ASN A 249 -10.56 -41.62 8.10
N ASN A 250 -11.72 -41.45 7.44
CA ASN A 250 -12.63 -42.58 7.16
C ASN A 250 -12.01 -43.64 6.23
N GLU A 251 -11.17 -43.25 5.27
CA GLU A 251 -10.43 -44.18 4.41
C GLU A 251 -9.41 -44.98 5.20
N HIS A 252 -8.74 -44.40 6.21
CA HIS A 252 -7.79 -45.11 7.06
C HIS A 252 -8.46 -46.13 7.98
N GLU A 253 -9.68 -45.92 8.43
CA GLU A 253 -10.44 -46.89 9.22
C GLU A 253 -10.88 -48.11 8.41
N CYS A 254 -11.25 -47.91 7.14
CA CYS A 254 -11.64 -49.01 6.23
C CYS A 254 -10.46 -49.90 5.78
N CYS A 255 -9.21 -49.47 5.89
CA CYS A 255 -8.04 -50.25 5.50
C CYS A 255 -7.39 -51.02 6.65
N THR A 256 -7.94 -50.93 7.86
CA THR A 256 -7.43 -51.60 9.08
C THR A 256 -8.31 -52.77 9.56
N GLU A 257 -9.37 -53.12 8.84
CA GLU A 257 -10.15 -54.37 8.96
C GLU A 257 -9.76 -55.37 7.84
#